data_2763c598cb5ab3d2822331966a878f82
#
_entry.id   2763c598cb5ab3d2822331966a878f82
#
_cell.length_a   1.000
_cell.length_b   1.000
_cell.length_c   1.000
_cell.angle_alpha   90.00
_cell.angle_beta   90.00
_cell.angle_gamma   90.00
#
_symmetry.space_group_name_H-M   'P 1'
#
loop_
_entity.id
_entity.type
_entity.pdbx_description
1 polymer ?
#
loop_
_entity_poly.entity_id
_entity_poly.type
_entity_poly.pdbx_seq_one_letter_code
_entity_poly.pdbx_strand_id
1 'polypeptide(L)'
;MLDPRIKIRFEEYDINQNHVVVLVIHMKAGRPIAFNGSRYIRSGSSLKNLKDYPEKERELWKSFEARSFEREFAKTACTFDKIKELLDINSYLKMLGYFVGSTDEEIITYMINDGIIESSGKTFNLTNMGAFTFAKNINNFENLSSHALRVIRYDGNNKLSAVADNTASKGAAVGF
;
A
#
# COMPACT_ATOMS: atom_id res chain seq x y z
N MET A 1 -5.29 -12.22 -25.73
CA MET A 1 -5.99 -11.44 -24.68
C MET A 1 -5.03 -11.24 -23.52
N LEU A 2 -5.02 -10.04 -22.88
CA LEU A 2 -4.19 -9.81 -21.68
C LEU A 2 -4.88 -10.37 -20.44
N ASP A 3 -4.11 -11.05 -19.58
CA ASP A 3 -4.55 -11.57 -18.30
C ASP A 3 -3.48 -11.26 -17.21
N PRO A 4 -3.82 -10.51 -16.15
CA PRO A 4 -5.09 -9.80 -15.95
C PRO A 4 -5.31 -8.68 -16.97
N ARG A 5 -6.56 -8.26 -17.16
CA ARG A 5 -6.86 -7.06 -17.95
C ARG A 5 -6.24 -5.84 -17.29
N ILE A 6 -5.56 -5.02 -18.09
CA ILE A 6 -4.92 -3.78 -17.63
C ILE A 6 -5.73 -2.58 -18.11
N LYS A 7 -5.75 -1.52 -17.30
CA LYS A 7 -6.26 -0.22 -17.73
C LYS A 7 -5.14 0.52 -18.45
N ILE A 8 -5.45 1.04 -19.60
CA ILE A 8 -4.54 1.83 -20.43
C ILE A 8 -5.14 3.22 -20.55
N ARG A 9 -4.32 4.26 -20.40
CA ARG A 9 -4.69 5.65 -20.62
C ARG A 9 -3.70 6.25 -21.62
N PHE A 10 -4.21 7.03 -22.56
CA PHE A 10 -3.41 7.84 -23.46
C PHE A 10 -3.41 9.28 -22.97
N GLU A 11 -2.26 9.91 -22.98
CA GLU A 11 -2.06 11.32 -22.67
C GLU A 11 -1.33 11.97 -23.83
N GLU A 12 -1.80 13.14 -24.27
CA GLU A 12 -1.26 13.86 -25.41
C GLU A 12 -0.56 15.11 -24.91
N TYR A 13 0.64 15.37 -25.43
CA TYR A 13 1.48 16.51 -25.08
C TYR A 13 2.08 17.12 -26.33
N ASP A 14 2.12 18.45 -26.38
CA ASP A 14 2.89 19.19 -27.39
C ASP A 14 4.22 19.63 -26.79
N ILE A 15 5.30 19.00 -27.23
CA ILE A 15 6.66 19.28 -26.74
C ILE A 15 7.53 19.72 -27.90
N ASN A 16 8.06 20.94 -27.85
CA ASN A 16 8.95 21.50 -28.89
C ASN A 16 8.39 21.35 -30.32
N GLN A 17 7.14 21.71 -30.53
CA GLN A 17 6.38 21.61 -31.79
C GLN A 17 6.15 20.17 -32.31
N ASN A 18 6.43 19.17 -31.50
CA ASN A 18 6.11 17.77 -31.78
C ASN A 18 4.93 17.32 -30.93
N HIS A 19 3.94 16.70 -31.59
CA HIS A 19 2.82 16.04 -30.89
C HIS A 19 3.28 14.68 -30.35
N VAL A 20 3.26 14.51 -29.04
CA VAL A 20 3.71 13.28 -28.34
C VAL A 20 2.53 12.62 -27.65
N VAL A 21 2.32 11.34 -27.94
CA VAL A 21 1.31 10.51 -27.28
C VAL A 21 2.01 9.61 -26.28
N VAL A 22 1.64 9.74 -25.01
CA VAL A 22 2.16 8.92 -23.91
C VAL A 22 1.13 7.83 -23.57
N LEU A 23 1.58 6.58 -23.64
CA LEU A 23 0.80 5.44 -23.18
C LEU A 23 1.10 5.17 -21.71
N VAL A 24 0.11 5.42 -20.84
CA VAL A 24 0.21 5.13 -19.40
C VAL A 24 -0.40 3.75 -19.13
N ILE A 25 0.44 2.84 -18.64
CA ILE A 25 0.04 1.47 -18.28
C ILE A 25 0.10 1.34 -16.77
N HIS A 26 -1.07 1.26 -16.13
CA HIS A 26 -1.15 1.00 -14.70
C HIS A 26 -0.99 -0.50 -14.43
N MET A 27 0.14 -0.89 -13.84
CA MET A 27 0.32 -2.27 -13.39
C MET A 27 -0.56 -2.54 -12.18
N LYS A 28 -1.46 -3.51 -12.28
CA LYS A 28 -2.12 -4.07 -11.11
C LYS A 28 -1.10 -4.87 -10.29
N ALA A 29 -0.96 -4.54 -9.01
CA ALA A 29 -0.23 -5.37 -8.08
C ALA A 29 -0.83 -6.79 -8.02
N GLY A 30 0.01 -7.80 -7.87
CA GLY A 30 -0.38 -9.14 -7.51
C GLY A 30 0.11 -10.25 -8.43
N ARG A 31 0.22 -10.04 -9.75
CA ARG A 31 0.76 -11.07 -10.65
C ARG A 31 1.26 -10.51 -11.99
N PRO A 32 2.24 -11.18 -12.62
CA PRO A 32 2.72 -10.83 -13.96
C PRO A 32 1.62 -10.95 -15.02
N ILE A 33 1.64 -10.04 -15.99
CA ILE A 33 0.68 -10.01 -17.09
C ILE A 33 1.07 -11.07 -18.13
N ALA A 34 0.09 -11.85 -18.56
CA ALA A 34 0.23 -12.79 -19.68
C ALA A 34 -0.53 -12.28 -20.92
N PHE A 35 -0.01 -12.56 -22.10
CA PHE A 35 -0.69 -12.38 -23.38
C PHE A 35 -0.96 -13.75 -23.97
N ASN A 36 -2.24 -14.06 -24.22
CA ASN A 36 -2.70 -15.37 -24.71
C ASN A 36 -2.09 -16.55 -23.91
N GLY A 37 -2.09 -16.44 -22.58
CA GLY A 37 -1.60 -17.47 -21.67
C GLY A 37 -0.06 -17.57 -21.55
N SER A 38 0.69 -16.77 -22.30
CA SER A 38 2.15 -16.74 -22.26
C SER A 38 2.68 -15.41 -21.75
N ARG A 39 3.81 -15.47 -21.03
CA ARG A 39 4.56 -14.29 -20.58
C ARG A 39 5.80 -14.13 -21.43
N TYR A 40 6.13 -12.89 -21.72
CA TYR A 40 7.25 -12.58 -22.62
C TYR A 40 8.22 -11.63 -21.95
N ILE A 41 9.50 -11.78 -22.34
CA ILE A 41 10.57 -10.88 -21.95
C ILE A 41 11.29 -10.38 -23.20
N ARG A 42 11.73 -9.13 -23.17
CA ARG A 42 12.60 -8.59 -24.21
C ARG A 42 14.06 -8.93 -23.89
N SER A 43 14.74 -9.60 -24.80
CA SER A 43 16.16 -9.88 -24.72
C SER A 43 16.84 -9.33 -25.98
N GLY A 44 17.51 -8.18 -25.85
CA GLY A 44 18.02 -7.40 -26.98
C GLY A 44 16.88 -6.92 -27.89
N SER A 45 16.93 -7.23 -29.16
CA SER A 45 15.89 -6.91 -30.16
C SER A 45 14.77 -7.94 -30.24
N SER A 46 14.88 -9.09 -29.56
CA SER A 46 13.95 -10.21 -29.69
C SER A 46 13.01 -10.31 -28.50
N LEU A 47 11.76 -10.71 -28.80
CA LEU A 47 10.76 -11.08 -27.80
C LEU A 47 10.89 -12.60 -27.55
N LYS A 48 11.16 -13.00 -26.31
CA LYS A 48 11.35 -14.38 -25.89
C LYS A 48 10.24 -14.81 -24.93
N ASN A 49 9.87 -16.09 -24.96
CA ASN A 49 8.93 -16.62 -23.98
C ASN A 49 9.64 -16.70 -22.61
N LEU A 50 9.00 -16.18 -21.56
CA LEU A 50 9.57 -16.14 -20.22
C LEU A 50 9.76 -17.53 -19.61
N LYS A 51 8.97 -18.52 -20.04
CA LYS A 51 9.13 -19.93 -19.63
C LYS A 51 10.52 -20.50 -19.93
N ASP A 52 11.18 -19.97 -20.96
CA ASP A 52 12.52 -20.41 -21.36
C ASP A 52 13.63 -19.81 -20.46
N TYR A 53 13.23 -18.93 -19.52
CA TYR A 53 14.12 -18.19 -18.61
C TYR A 53 13.62 -18.28 -17.16
N PRO A 54 13.71 -19.45 -16.51
CA PRO A 54 13.09 -19.70 -15.19
C PRO A 54 13.62 -18.79 -14.09
N GLU A 55 14.89 -18.36 -14.17
CA GLU A 55 15.45 -17.41 -13.19
C GLU A 55 14.79 -16.03 -13.28
N LYS A 56 14.64 -15.51 -14.51
CA LYS A 56 13.96 -14.23 -14.76
C LYS A 56 12.46 -14.30 -14.42
N GLU A 57 11.84 -15.46 -14.65
CA GLU A 57 10.46 -15.68 -14.23
C GLU A 57 10.35 -15.62 -12.70
N ARG A 58 11.28 -16.24 -11.98
CA ARG A 58 11.33 -16.18 -10.50
C ARG A 58 11.57 -14.76 -9.98
N GLU A 59 12.48 -14.00 -10.60
CA GLU A 59 12.73 -12.60 -10.26
C GLU A 59 11.47 -11.75 -10.48
N LEU A 60 10.79 -11.98 -11.61
CA LEU A 60 9.53 -11.27 -11.91
C LEU A 60 8.46 -11.57 -10.85
N TRP A 61 8.26 -12.83 -10.47
CA TRP A 61 7.32 -13.19 -9.41
C TRP A 61 7.70 -12.55 -8.08
N LYS A 62 8.96 -12.59 -7.69
CA LYS A 62 9.46 -11.92 -6.48
C LYS A 62 9.17 -10.40 -6.50
N SER A 63 9.25 -9.74 -7.67
CA SER A 63 8.94 -8.31 -7.77
C SER A 63 7.46 -7.98 -7.54
N PHE A 64 6.57 -8.94 -7.79
CA PHE A 64 5.13 -8.81 -7.49
C PHE A 64 4.78 -9.19 -6.05
N GLU A 65 5.52 -10.14 -5.47
CA GLU A 65 5.43 -10.48 -4.04
C GLU A 65 6.00 -9.36 -3.16
N ALA A 66 6.90 -8.54 -3.70
CA ALA A 66 7.62 -7.49 -2.99
C ALA A 66 6.82 -6.19 -2.74
N ARG A 67 5.53 -6.09 -3.11
CA ARG A 67 4.66 -5.16 -2.38
C ARG A 67 4.36 -5.80 -1.05
N SER A 68 5.15 -5.43 -0.07
CA SER A 68 4.89 -5.83 1.30
C SER A 68 3.47 -5.39 1.67
N PHE A 69 2.78 -6.20 2.44
CA PHE A 69 1.43 -5.92 2.96
C PHE A 69 1.30 -4.47 3.46
N GLU A 70 2.37 -3.93 4.04
CA GLU A 70 2.41 -2.58 4.58
C GLU A 70 2.20 -1.49 3.51
N ARG A 71 2.64 -1.75 2.27
CA ARG A 71 2.52 -0.79 1.15
C ARG A 71 1.26 -0.97 0.32
N GLU A 72 0.48 -2.00 0.55
CA GLU A 72 -0.86 -2.10 -0.02
C GLU A 72 -1.78 -1.03 0.58
N PHE A 73 -2.91 -0.78 -0.08
CA PHE A 73 -3.82 0.27 0.34
C PHE A 73 -4.96 -0.29 1.20
N ALA A 74 -5.04 0.22 2.42
CA ALA A 74 -6.17 0.00 3.31
C ALA A 74 -7.42 0.74 2.81
N LYS A 75 -7.23 1.91 2.19
CA LYS A 75 -8.31 2.69 1.59
C LYS A 75 -7.78 3.58 0.47
N THR A 76 -8.56 3.73 -0.60
CA THR A 76 -8.20 4.53 -1.78
C THR A 76 -9.10 5.74 -1.94
N ALA A 77 -8.63 6.74 -2.71
CA ALA A 77 -9.37 7.93 -3.09
C ALA A 77 -9.95 8.72 -1.90
N CYS A 78 -9.19 8.84 -0.81
CA CYS A 78 -9.59 9.59 0.38
C CYS A 78 -9.25 11.08 0.22
N THR A 79 -10.11 11.96 0.69
CA THR A 79 -9.73 13.34 1.00
C THR A 79 -8.88 13.37 2.27
N PHE A 80 -8.14 14.46 2.50
CA PHE A 80 -7.34 14.58 3.73
C PHE A 80 -8.22 14.64 4.99
N ASP A 81 -9.39 15.26 4.90
CA ASP A 81 -10.37 15.25 6.01
C ASP A 81 -10.83 13.84 6.36
N LYS A 82 -11.03 12.99 5.34
CA LYS A 82 -11.35 11.58 5.59
C LYS A 82 -10.20 10.82 6.24
N ILE A 83 -8.96 11.15 5.91
CA ILE A 83 -7.78 10.59 6.58
C ILE A 83 -7.71 11.04 8.04
N LYS A 84 -7.96 12.32 8.34
CA LYS A 84 -8.03 12.85 9.72
C LYS A 84 -9.16 12.20 10.56
N GLU A 85 -10.26 11.84 9.91
CA GLU A 85 -11.33 11.09 10.56
C GLU A 85 -10.90 9.67 10.94
N LEU A 86 -10.18 8.99 10.04
CA LEU A 86 -9.79 7.58 10.19
C LEU A 86 -8.57 7.38 11.08
N LEU A 87 -7.59 8.30 11.03
CA LEU A 87 -6.32 8.18 11.73
C LEU A 87 -6.21 9.17 12.91
N ASP A 88 -5.47 8.77 13.92
CA ASP A 88 -5.02 9.65 15.00
C ASP A 88 -3.75 10.40 14.58
N ILE A 89 -3.95 11.57 13.97
CA ILE A 89 -2.87 12.43 13.50
C ILE A 89 -1.98 12.91 14.65
N ASN A 90 -2.55 13.17 15.83
CA ASN A 90 -1.76 13.62 16.99
C ASN A 90 -0.79 12.54 17.45
N SER A 91 -1.23 11.29 17.51
CA SER A 91 -0.36 10.15 17.85
C SER A 91 0.72 9.96 16.79
N TYR A 92 0.38 10.12 15.50
CA TYR A 92 1.35 10.09 14.40
C TYR A 92 2.45 11.15 14.57
N LEU A 93 2.08 12.43 14.73
CA LEU A 93 3.04 13.52 14.87
C LEU A 93 3.94 13.35 16.10
N LYS A 94 3.34 12.98 17.24
CA LYS A 94 4.10 12.76 18.49
C LYS A 94 5.08 11.60 18.37
N MET A 95 4.67 10.48 17.80
CA MET A 95 5.50 9.28 17.68
C MET A 95 6.72 9.51 16.80
N LEU A 96 6.58 10.28 15.72
CA LEU A 96 7.66 10.58 14.78
C LEU A 96 8.41 11.88 15.11
N GLY A 97 8.05 12.57 16.18
CA GLY A 97 8.74 13.79 16.64
C GLY A 97 8.42 15.03 15.82
N TYR A 98 7.30 15.03 15.10
CA TYR A 98 6.84 16.21 14.37
C TYR A 98 6.10 17.19 15.27
N PHE A 99 6.04 18.46 14.85
CA PHE A 99 5.31 19.49 15.59
C PHE A 99 3.80 19.29 15.51
N VAL A 100 3.12 19.19 16.66
CA VAL A 100 1.68 18.91 16.75
C VAL A 100 0.80 20.07 16.20
N GLY A 101 1.38 21.26 16.06
CA GLY A 101 0.74 22.43 15.47
C GLY A 101 1.01 22.63 13.98
N SER A 102 1.53 21.62 13.28
CA SER A 102 1.78 21.68 11.83
C SER A 102 0.51 21.87 11.03
N THR A 103 0.64 22.57 9.91
CA THR A 103 -0.48 22.79 8.96
C THR A 103 -0.86 21.49 8.25
N ASP A 104 -2.03 21.43 7.65
CA ASP A 104 -2.50 20.27 6.89
C ASP A 104 -1.52 19.92 5.74
N GLU A 105 -0.95 20.92 5.06
CA GLU A 105 0.01 20.74 3.98
C GLU A 105 1.32 20.12 4.46
N GLU A 106 1.81 20.54 5.62
CA GLU A 106 3.00 19.96 6.24
C GLU A 106 2.74 18.52 6.66
N ILE A 107 1.60 18.25 7.29
CA ILE A 107 1.21 16.90 7.71
C ILE A 107 1.10 15.97 6.51
N ILE A 108 0.45 16.42 5.42
CA ILE A 108 0.37 15.64 4.17
C ILE A 108 1.76 15.30 3.65
N THR A 109 2.67 16.29 3.65
CA THR A 109 4.05 16.09 3.18
C THR A 109 4.78 15.06 4.03
N TYR A 110 4.67 15.14 5.37
CA TYR A 110 5.25 14.16 6.28
C TYR A 110 4.68 12.76 6.03
N MET A 111 3.36 12.64 5.95
CA MET A 111 2.68 11.35 5.76
C MET A 111 3.04 10.69 4.41
N ILE A 112 3.27 11.48 3.35
CA ILE A 112 3.75 10.96 2.06
C ILE A 112 5.19 10.45 2.20
N ASN A 113 6.08 11.23 2.81
CA ASN A 113 7.49 10.88 2.99
C ASN A 113 7.66 9.61 3.84
N ASP A 114 6.82 9.45 4.87
CA ASP A 114 6.83 8.29 5.76
C ASP A 114 6.08 7.07 5.18
N GLY A 115 5.45 7.22 4.00
CA GLY A 115 4.72 6.13 3.36
C GLY A 115 3.41 5.77 4.04
N ILE A 116 2.85 6.66 4.85
CA ILE A 116 1.54 6.52 5.50
C ILE A 116 0.42 6.70 4.48
N ILE A 117 0.58 7.66 3.58
CA ILE A 117 -0.31 7.90 2.45
C ILE A 117 0.47 8.03 1.15
N GLU A 118 -0.20 7.78 0.03
CA GLU A 118 0.33 8.01 -1.32
C GLU A 118 -0.59 8.97 -2.06
N SER A 119 -0.01 9.97 -2.74
CA SER A 119 -0.78 10.96 -3.51
C SER A 119 -1.38 10.33 -4.77
N SER A 120 -2.64 10.62 -5.05
CA SER A 120 -3.37 10.16 -6.23
C SER A 120 -4.20 11.31 -6.84
N GLY A 121 -3.53 12.22 -7.53
CA GLY A 121 -4.14 13.43 -8.06
C GLY A 121 -4.61 14.38 -6.96
N LYS A 122 -5.92 14.57 -6.82
CA LYS A 122 -6.52 15.41 -5.76
C LYS A 122 -6.90 14.63 -4.50
N THR A 123 -6.62 13.34 -4.46
CA THR A 123 -6.96 12.46 -3.34
C THR A 123 -5.72 11.71 -2.88
N PHE A 124 -5.85 10.92 -1.83
CA PHE A 124 -4.79 10.13 -1.24
C PHE A 124 -5.23 8.68 -1.08
N ASN A 125 -4.29 7.77 -1.22
CA ASN A 125 -4.46 6.37 -0.86
C ASN A 125 -3.78 6.14 0.49
N LEU A 126 -4.52 5.61 1.44
CA LEU A 126 -4.01 5.26 2.76
C LEU A 126 -3.40 3.87 2.71
N THR A 127 -2.15 3.74 3.15
CA THR A 127 -1.45 2.45 3.19
C THR A 127 -1.90 1.57 4.35
N ASN A 128 -1.72 0.25 4.24
CA ASN A 128 -1.96 -0.67 5.35
C ASN A 128 -1.08 -0.34 6.55
N MET A 129 0.19 0.07 6.34
CA MET A 129 1.07 0.50 7.41
C MET A 129 0.48 1.68 8.19
N GLY A 130 0.03 2.72 7.47
CA GLY A 130 -0.59 3.89 8.08
C GLY A 130 -1.84 3.56 8.88
N ALA A 131 -2.73 2.78 8.30
CA ALA A 131 -3.96 2.35 8.96
C ALA A 131 -3.68 1.42 10.14
N PHE A 132 -2.83 0.40 9.98
CA PHE A 132 -2.49 -0.54 11.04
C PHE A 132 -1.83 0.16 12.25
N THR A 133 -1.03 1.19 11.99
CA THR A 133 -0.30 1.90 13.06
C THR A 133 -1.15 2.96 13.74
N PHE A 134 -1.89 3.77 12.98
CA PHE A 134 -2.50 4.99 13.49
C PHE A 134 -4.04 5.03 13.41
N ALA A 135 -4.72 3.93 13.06
CA ALA A 135 -6.17 3.91 13.00
C ALA A 135 -6.81 4.26 14.35
N LYS A 136 -7.81 5.14 14.35
CA LYS A 136 -8.69 5.36 15.51
C LYS A 136 -9.57 4.14 15.77
N ASN A 137 -9.94 3.41 14.70
CA ASN A 137 -10.62 2.12 14.78
C ASN A 137 -10.20 1.24 13.60
N ILE A 138 -9.53 0.13 13.89
CA ILE A 138 -9.02 -0.81 12.88
C ILE A 138 -10.14 -1.51 12.11
N ASN A 139 -11.33 -1.63 12.71
CA ASN A 139 -12.49 -2.26 12.09
C ASN A 139 -13.09 -1.42 10.93
N ASN A 140 -12.65 -0.18 10.75
CA ASN A 140 -13.00 0.64 9.58
C ASN A 140 -12.30 0.15 8.29
N PHE A 141 -11.42 -0.85 8.39
CA PHE A 141 -10.60 -1.38 7.31
C PHE A 141 -10.82 -2.89 7.19
N GLU A 142 -11.60 -3.30 6.20
CA GLU A 142 -11.98 -4.72 6.01
C GLU A 142 -10.77 -5.67 5.94
N ASN A 143 -9.71 -5.23 5.26
CA ASN A 143 -8.49 -6.04 5.09
C ASN A 143 -7.59 -6.08 6.34
N LEU A 144 -7.82 -5.23 7.34
CA LEU A 144 -6.96 -5.10 8.52
C LEU A 144 -7.61 -5.62 9.80
N SER A 145 -8.91 -5.77 9.85
CA SER A 145 -9.64 -6.22 11.04
C SER A 145 -9.17 -7.60 11.55
N SER A 146 -8.80 -8.49 10.62
CA SER A 146 -8.24 -9.81 10.94
C SER A 146 -6.78 -9.77 11.43
N HIS A 147 -6.09 -8.65 11.25
CA HIS A 147 -4.69 -8.41 11.64
C HIS A 147 -4.60 -7.56 12.92
N ALA A 148 -5.72 -7.28 13.57
CA ALA A 148 -5.74 -6.50 14.81
C ALA A 148 -4.79 -7.13 15.85
N LEU A 149 -4.05 -6.27 16.57
CA LEU A 149 -3.13 -6.71 17.61
C LEU A 149 -3.89 -7.40 18.73
N ARG A 150 -3.44 -8.59 19.09
CA ARG A 150 -3.99 -9.38 20.19
C ARG A 150 -2.91 -9.56 21.25
N VAL A 151 -3.21 -9.14 22.47
CA VAL A 151 -2.32 -9.27 23.62
C VAL A 151 -2.92 -10.25 24.59
N ILE A 152 -2.20 -11.33 24.87
CA ILE A 152 -2.59 -12.36 25.81
C ILE A 152 -1.62 -12.35 26.97
N ARG A 153 -2.13 -12.16 28.19
CA ARG A 153 -1.36 -12.28 29.42
C ARG A 153 -1.62 -13.67 30.01
N TYR A 154 -0.56 -14.41 30.25
CA TYR A 154 -0.61 -15.72 30.88
C TYR A 154 -0.20 -15.64 32.36
N ASP A 155 -0.69 -16.56 33.17
CA ASP A 155 -0.25 -16.79 34.54
C ASP A 155 0.97 -17.70 34.52
N GLY A 156 2.07 -17.29 35.16
CA GLY A 156 3.32 -18.06 35.19
C GLY A 156 4.08 -18.14 33.86
N ASN A 157 4.92 -19.17 33.71
CA ASN A 157 5.85 -19.32 32.60
C ASN A 157 5.35 -20.22 31.47
N ASN A 158 4.07 -20.59 31.45
CA ASN A 158 3.50 -21.44 30.42
C ASN A 158 2.28 -20.78 29.77
N LYS A 159 1.88 -21.28 28.58
CA LYS A 159 0.75 -20.75 27.81
C LYS A 159 -0.60 -21.44 28.11
N LEU A 160 -0.72 -22.11 29.26
CA LEU A 160 -1.89 -22.92 29.57
C LEU A 160 -3.01 -22.15 30.27
N SER A 161 -2.64 -21.06 30.99
CA SER A 161 -3.64 -20.27 31.75
C SER A 161 -3.57 -18.81 31.30
N ALA A 162 -4.44 -18.41 30.38
CA ALA A 162 -4.62 -17.02 29.99
C ALA A 162 -5.40 -16.27 31.07
N VAL A 163 -4.82 -15.20 31.62
CA VAL A 163 -5.43 -14.33 32.64
C VAL A 163 -6.17 -13.16 31.97
N ALA A 164 -5.67 -12.70 30.80
CA ALA A 164 -6.31 -11.67 30.01
C ALA A 164 -6.04 -11.92 28.52
N ASP A 165 -7.04 -11.65 27.71
CA ASP A 165 -6.99 -11.78 26.26
C ASP A 165 -7.71 -10.57 25.65
N ASN A 166 -6.95 -9.62 25.14
CA ASN A 166 -7.48 -8.39 24.59
C ASN A 166 -7.07 -8.26 23.13
N THR A 167 -8.06 -8.00 22.27
CA THR A 167 -7.81 -7.61 20.87
C THR A 167 -7.98 -6.10 20.77
N ALA A 168 -6.96 -5.42 20.25
CA ALA A 168 -6.99 -3.98 20.10
C ALA A 168 -8.01 -3.58 19.02
N SER A 169 -8.84 -2.59 19.31
CA SER A 169 -9.76 -1.97 18.34
C SER A 169 -9.13 -0.79 17.61
N LYS A 170 -7.96 -0.34 18.05
CA LYS A 170 -7.22 0.81 17.52
C LYS A 170 -5.93 0.36 16.85
N GLY A 171 -5.31 1.27 16.10
CA GLY A 171 -3.99 1.05 15.54
C GLY A 171 -2.92 0.85 16.60
N ALA A 172 -1.83 0.19 16.23
CA ALA A 172 -0.77 -0.26 17.14
C ALA A 172 -0.16 0.87 18.00
N ALA A 173 -0.03 2.08 17.46
CA ALA A 173 0.52 3.24 18.18
C ALA A 173 -0.53 4.03 18.99
N VAL A 174 -1.82 3.73 18.80
CA VAL A 174 -2.94 4.48 19.42
C VAL A 174 -3.60 3.69 20.54
N GLY A 175 -3.52 2.37 20.49
CA GLY A 175 -4.36 1.47 21.28
C GLY A 175 -3.68 0.75 22.44
N PHE A 176 -2.41 1.00 22.74
CA PHE A 176 -1.70 0.42 23.87
C PHE A 176 -1.31 1.45 24.89
#